data_769aa6ab62f66bb98cb61219bc4721f8
#
_entry.id   769aa6ab62f66bb98cb61219bc4721f8
#
_cell.length_a   1.000
_cell.length_b   1.000
_cell.length_c   1.000
_cell.angle_alpha   90.00
_cell.angle_beta   90.00
_cell.angle_gamma   90.00
#
_symmetry.space_group_name_H-M   'P 1'
#
loop_
_entity.id
_entity.type
_entity.pdbx_description
1 polymer ?
#
loop_
_entity_poly.entity_id
_entity_poly.type
_entity_poly.pdbx_seq_one_letter_code
_entity_poly.pdbx_strand_id
1 'polypeptide(L)'
;DHDLAARLATEAGTLLLAVRAELEGATSQERKAQGDKRSHDFLMAALAAERPGDAVLSEEGPEEEADPVRLTAGRVWIVDPLDGTREFSEPERTDWAVHVALWARNGSVGELIAGAVALPAQGITLATPVVAAPPAAPQVPRIVVSRTRPPAIALKVREKLSGVLVEMGSAGAKVASVIQGRSDVYVHAGGQYEWDSAAPVAVARAAGLHTSRIDG
;
A
#
# COMPACT_ATOMS: atom_id res chain seq x y z
N ASP A 1 -0.46 10.10 -15.29
CA ASP A 1 -0.39 8.86 -14.51
C ASP A 1 -0.54 9.12 -12.99
N HIS A 2 0.08 10.17 -12.44
CA HIS A 2 -0.08 10.51 -11.01
C HIS A 2 -1.53 10.75 -10.63
N ASP A 3 -2.23 11.59 -11.39
CA ASP A 3 -3.65 11.90 -11.14
C ASP A 3 -4.53 10.65 -11.29
N LEU A 4 -4.19 9.77 -12.24
CA LEU A 4 -4.91 8.51 -12.41
C LEU A 4 -4.71 7.60 -11.20
N ALA A 5 -3.48 7.42 -10.74
CA ALA A 5 -3.18 6.61 -9.56
C ALA A 5 -3.93 7.15 -8.33
N ALA A 6 -3.87 8.47 -8.08
CA ALA A 6 -4.53 9.12 -6.97
C ALA A 6 -6.06 8.95 -7.02
N ARG A 7 -6.65 9.17 -8.19
CA ARG A 7 -8.10 9.03 -8.41
C ARG A 7 -8.55 7.59 -8.20
N LEU A 8 -7.91 6.62 -8.85
CA LEU A 8 -8.29 5.22 -8.75
C LEU A 8 -8.18 4.69 -7.32
N ALA A 9 -7.09 5.01 -6.60
CA ALA A 9 -6.95 4.62 -5.20
C ALA A 9 -8.05 5.24 -4.32
N THR A 10 -8.40 6.51 -4.55
CA THR A 10 -9.44 7.22 -3.79
C THR A 10 -10.84 6.68 -4.09
N GLU A 11 -11.17 6.42 -5.36
CA GLU A 11 -12.47 5.89 -5.77
C GLU A 11 -12.67 4.45 -5.28
N ALA A 12 -11.64 3.58 -5.40
CA ALA A 12 -11.66 2.24 -4.82
C ALA A 12 -11.84 2.29 -3.29
N GLY A 13 -11.16 3.23 -2.63
CA GLY A 13 -11.32 3.48 -1.20
C GLY A 13 -12.74 3.89 -0.83
N THR A 14 -13.37 4.75 -1.61
CA THR A 14 -14.78 5.16 -1.43
C THR A 14 -15.73 3.96 -1.60
N LEU A 15 -15.49 3.14 -2.62
CA LEU A 15 -16.22 1.89 -2.83
C LEU A 15 -16.10 0.96 -1.61
N LEU A 16 -14.90 0.78 -1.08
CA LEU A 16 -14.65 -0.07 0.09
C LEU A 16 -15.38 0.43 1.34
N LEU A 17 -15.46 1.74 1.56
CA LEU A 17 -16.26 2.30 2.66
C LEU A 17 -17.75 1.98 2.49
N ALA A 18 -18.28 2.06 1.29
CA ALA A 18 -19.66 1.67 0.99
C ALA A 18 -19.89 0.18 1.19
N VAL A 19 -18.97 -0.68 0.73
CA VAL A 19 -19.01 -2.14 0.95
C VAL A 19 -19.02 -2.46 2.45
N ARG A 20 -18.17 -1.79 3.22
CA ARG A 20 -18.07 -2.01 4.67
C ARG A 20 -19.37 -1.65 5.40
N ALA A 21 -20.01 -0.54 4.99
CA ALA A 21 -21.31 -0.12 5.52
C ALA A 21 -22.44 -1.07 5.11
N GLU A 22 -22.49 -1.49 3.85
CA GLU A 22 -23.46 -2.46 3.33
C GLU A 22 -23.42 -3.79 4.08
N LEU A 23 -22.20 -4.22 4.44
CA LEU A 23 -21.94 -5.49 5.13
C LEU A 23 -21.82 -5.34 6.65
N GLU A 24 -22.40 -4.29 7.24
CA GLU A 24 -22.55 -4.18 8.69
C GLU A 24 -23.35 -5.38 9.21
N GLY A 25 -22.81 -6.15 10.13
CA GLY A 25 -23.44 -7.39 10.62
C GLY A 25 -23.09 -8.66 9.84
N ALA A 26 -22.45 -8.57 8.67
CA ALA A 26 -21.93 -9.75 7.97
C ALA A 26 -20.71 -10.35 8.71
N THR A 27 -20.36 -11.57 8.35
CA THR A 27 -19.17 -12.22 8.92
C THR A 27 -17.88 -11.54 8.48
N SER A 28 -16.80 -11.64 9.28
CA SER A 28 -15.47 -11.14 8.90
C SER A 28 -15.00 -11.72 7.56
N GLN A 29 -15.25 -13.00 7.31
CA GLN A 29 -14.88 -13.66 6.07
C GLN A 29 -15.61 -13.07 4.86
N GLU A 30 -16.89 -12.81 4.99
CA GLU A 30 -17.71 -12.23 3.92
C GLU A 30 -17.30 -10.79 3.62
N ARG A 31 -17.04 -9.96 4.65
CA ARG A 31 -16.50 -8.61 4.47
C ARG A 31 -15.19 -8.62 3.71
N LYS A 32 -14.25 -9.50 4.07
CA LYS A 32 -12.98 -9.67 3.36
C LYS A 32 -13.20 -9.99 1.90
N ALA A 33 -13.88 -11.10 1.62
CA ALA A 33 -14.10 -11.58 0.25
C ALA A 33 -14.80 -10.55 -0.64
N GLN A 34 -15.77 -9.80 -0.12
CA GLN A 34 -16.48 -8.77 -0.87
C GLN A 34 -15.63 -7.52 -1.04
N GLY A 35 -14.84 -7.14 -0.03
CA GLY A 35 -13.91 -6.02 -0.11
C GLY A 35 -12.86 -6.24 -1.19
N ASP A 36 -12.12 -7.34 -1.09
CA ASP A 36 -11.08 -7.73 -2.06
C ASP A 36 -11.66 -7.78 -3.48
N LYS A 37 -12.72 -8.56 -3.67
CA LYS A 37 -13.33 -8.76 -4.99
C LYS A 37 -13.83 -7.45 -5.63
N ARG A 38 -14.63 -6.66 -4.91
CA ARG A 38 -15.28 -5.48 -5.50
C ARG A 38 -14.27 -4.37 -5.79
N SER A 39 -13.25 -4.21 -4.96
CA SER A 39 -12.16 -3.27 -5.20
C SER A 39 -11.31 -3.71 -6.39
N HIS A 40 -10.98 -5.01 -6.47
CA HIS A 40 -10.27 -5.57 -7.61
C HIS A 40 -11.02 -5.36 -8.92
N ASP A 41 -12.29 -5.78 -8.98
CA ASP A 41 -13.12 -5.66 -10.19
C ASP A 41 -13.18 -4.18 -10.68
N PHE A 42 -13.32 -3.23 -9.75
CA PHE A 42 -13.32 -1.80 -10.06
C PHE A 42 -11.99 -1.36 -10.67
N LEU A 43 -10.86 -1.67 -10.02
CA LEU A 43 -9.54 -1.26 -10.48
C LEU A 43 -9.19 -1.87 -11.85
N MET A 44 -9.50 -3.16 -12.04
CA MET A 44 -9.27 -3.84 -13.32
C MET A 44 -10.09 -3.22 -14.45
N ALA A 45 -11.37 -2.95 -14.23
CA ALA A 45 -12.23 -2.33 -15.23
C ALA A 45 -11.75 -0.92 -15.61
N ALA A 46 -11.38 -0.12 -14.62
CA ALA A 46 -10.89 1.25 -14.83
C ALA A 46 -9.55 1.27 -15.59
N LEU A 47 -8.59 0.43 -15.19
CA LEU A 47 -7.29 0.34 -15.87
C LEU A 47 -7.43 -0.20 -17.30
N ALA A 48 -8.26 -1.19 -17.53
CA ALA A 48 -8.53 -1.70 -18.88
C ALA A 48 -9.14 -0.63 -19.81
N ALA A 49 -10.00 0.23 -19.27
CA ALA A 49 -10.62 1.31 -20.04
C ALA A 49 -9.65 2.47 -20.32
N GLU A 50 -8.84 2.87 -19.35
CA GLU A 50 -8.02 4.07 -19.44
C GLU A 50 -6.57 3.82 -19.86
N ARG A 51 -6.08 2.61 -19.70
CA ARG A 51 -4.71 2.17 -20.03
C ARG A 51 -4.68 0.79 -20.69
N PRO A 52 -5.42 0.60 -21.80
CA PRO A 52 -5.57 -0.72 -22.43
C PRO A 52 -4.25 -1.32 -22.97
N GLY A 53 -3.19 -0.51 -23.07
CA GLY A 53 -1.88 -0.96 -23.52
C GLY A 53 -0.88 -1.27 -22.39
N ASP A 54 -1.24 -1.02 -21.15
CA ASP A 54 -0.38 -1.28 -19.99
C ASP A 54 -0.72 -2.66 -19.37
N ALA A 55 0.28 -3.36 -18.86
CA ALA A 55 0.05 -4.57 -18.08
C ALA A 55 -0.40 -4.22 -16.66
N VAL A 56 -1.07 -5.16 -15.99
CA VAL A 56 -1.52 -4.99 -14.61
C VAL A 56 -1.10 -6.20 -13.78
N LEU A 57 -0.52 -5.94 -12.60
CA LEU A 57 -0.27 -6.90 -11.55
C LEU A 57 -1.16 -6.55 -10.36
N SER A 58 -2.01 -7.47 -9.94
CA SER A 58 -2.91 -7.29 -8.80
C SER A 58 -2.81 -8.48 -7.84
N GLU A 59 -2.91 -8.22 -6.53
CA GLU A 59 -2.97 -9.28 -5.51
C GLU A 59 -4.05 -10.32 -5.80
N GLU A 60 -5.23 -9.86 -6.22
CA GLU A 60 -6.39 -10.71 -6.53
C GLU A 60 -6.40 -11.19 -7.99
N GLY A 61 -5.32 -10.98 -8.72
CA GLY A 61 -5.17 -11.43 -10.10
C GLY A 61 -4.87 -12.94 -10.20
N PRO A 62 -4.82 -13.48 -11.43
CA PRO A 62 -4.34 -14.85 -11.63
C PRO A 62 -2.90 -14.98 -11.09
N GLU A 63 -2.58 -16.19 -10.58
CA GLU A 63 -1.27 -16.47 -9.98
C GLU A 63 -0.12 -15.92 -10.84
N GLU A 64 0.89 -15.31 -10.20
CA GLU A 64 2.00 -14.58 -10.85
C GLU A 64 2.71 -15.35 -11.96
N GLU A 65 2.77 -16.68 -11.85
CA GLU A 65 3.37 -17.55 -12.85
C GLU A 65 2.56 -17.60 -14.16
N ALA A 66 1.29 -17.19 -14.14
CA ALA A 66 0.38 -17.31 -15.28
C ALA A 66 0.44 -16.13 -16.25
N ASP A 67 1.01 -14.96 -15.87
CA ASP A 67 1.11 -13.82 -16.79
C ASP A 67 2.55 -13.40 -17.10
N PRO A 68 3.21 -14.07 -18.07
CA PRO A 68 4.54 -13.68 -18.55
C PRO A 68 4.54 -12.31 -19.26
N VAL A 69 3.39 -11.76 -19.66
CA VAL A 69 3.28 -10.49 -20.37
C VAL A 69 3.82 -9.35 -19.53
N ARG A 70 3.54 -9.31 -18.22
CA ARG A 70 4.05 -8.27 -17.30
C ARG A 70 5.57 -8.21 -17.25
N LEU A 71 6.27 -9.34 -17.39
CA LEU A 71 7.74 -9.40 -17.32
C LEU A 71 8.42 -8.76 -18.54
N THR A 72 7.71 -8.69 -19.65
CA THR A 72 8.18 -8.09 -20.91
C THR A 72 7.56 -6.71 -21.19
N ALA A 73 6.53 -6.34 -20.44
CA ALA A 73 5.84 -5.07 -20.61
C ALA A 73 6.76 -3.88 -20.30
N GLY A 74 6.58 -2.80 -21.03
CA GLY A 74 7.26 -1.53 -20.78
C GLY A 74 6.64 -0.74 -19.62
N ARG A 75 5.38 -1.03 -19.29
CA ARG A 75 4.61 -0.36 -18.23
C ARG A 75 3.73 -1.38 -17.51
N VAL A 76 3.76 -1.34 -16.20
CA VAL A 76 2.98 -2.26 -15.35
C VAL A 76 2.32 -1.47 -14.22
N TRP A 77 1.01 -1.49 -14.17
CA TRP A 77 0.26 -1.04 -13.00
C TRP A 77 0.30 -2.13 -11.94
N ILE A 78 0.74 -1.78 -10.75
CA ILE A 78 0.87 -2.69 -9.60
C ILE A 78 -0.14 -2.23 -8.57
N VAL A 79 -1.14 -3.07 -8.27
CA VAL A 79 -2.23 -2.70 -7.39
C VAL A 79 -2.43 -3.71 -6.27
N ASP A 80 -2.70 -3.19 -5.09
CA ASP A 80 -3.28 -3.93 -3.97
C ASP A 80 -4.68 -3.35 -3.74
N PRO A 81 -5.73 -4.10 -4.10
CA PRO A 81 -7.09 -3.64 -4.00
C PRO A 81 -7.55 -3.37 -2.55
N LEU A 82 -6.96 -4.09 -1.58
CA LEU A 82 -7.30 -3.95 -0.17
C LEU A 82 -6.14 -4.43 0.74
N ASP A 83 -5.09 -3.65 0.86
CA ASP A 83 -4.02 -3.90 1.83
C ASP A 83 -4.55 -3.77 3.27
N GLY A 84 -4.40 -4.85 4.03
CA GLY A 84 -4.97 -4.94 5.37
C GLY A 84 -6.41 -5.45 5.39
N THR A 85 -6.72 -6.47 4.60
CA THR A 85 -8.02 -7.15 4.54
C THR A 85 -8.55 -7.56 5.92
N ARG A 86 -7.66 -7.94 6.84
CA ARG A 86 -8.04 -8.20 8.24
C ARG A 86 -8.56 -6.96 8.93
N GLU A 87 -7.83 -5.87 8.86
CA GLU A 87 -8.18 -4.58 9.47
C GLU A 87 -9.47 -4.02 8.87
N PHE A 88 -9.65 -4.16 7.56
CA PHE A 88 -10.91 -3.80 6.90
C PHE A 88 -12.10 -4.57 7.47
N SER A 89 -11.93 -5.84 7.80
CA SER A 89 -13.00 -6.67 8.34
C SER A 89 -13.36 -6.37 9.82
N GLU A 90 -12.52 -5.62 10.53
CA GLU A 90 -12.72 -5.18 11.91
C GLU A 90 -13.31 -3.76 11.92
N PRO A 91 -14.58 -3.53 12.34
CA PRO A 91 -15.31 -2.25 12.14
C PRO A 91 -14.59 -1.01 12.66
N GLU A 92 -13.91 -1.12 13.80
CA GLU A 92 -13.24 0.01 14.46
C GLU A 92 -11.85 0.33 13.87
N ARG A 93 -11.36 -0.50 12.95
CA ARG A 93 -10.02 -0.31 12.38
C ARG A 93 -10.01 0.67 11.22
N THR A 94 -8.96 1.49 11.19
CA THR A 94 -8.73 2.51 10.16
C THR A 94 -7.39 2.34 9.44
N ASP A 95 -6.60 1.31 9.80
CA ASP A 95 -5.27 1.02 9.28
C ASP A 95 -5.32 -0.05 8.17
N TRP A 96 -6.05 0.26 7.12
CA TRP A 96 -6.12 -0.46 5.86
C TRP A 96 -6.07 0.53 4.69
N ALA A 97 -5.64 0.07 3.52
CA ALA A 97 -5.33 0.95 2.42
C ALA A 97 -5.71 0.35 1.06
N VAL A 98 -5.68 1.19 0.01
CA VAL A 98 -5.66 0.79 -1.40
C VAL A 98 -4.36 1.29 -2.00
N HIS A 99 -3.67 0.43 -2.75
CA HIS A 99 -2.42 0.78 -3.43
C HIS A 99 -2.62 0.79 -4.94
N VAL A 100 -2.15 1.85 -5.59
CA VAL A 100 -2.06 1.94 -7.05
C VAL A 100 -0.70 2.52 -7.40
N ALA A 101 0.14 1.75 -8.08
CA ALA A 101 1.45 2.20 -8.55
C ALA A 101 1.63 1.92 -10.03
N LEU A 102 2.46 2.70 -10.68
CA LEU A 102 2.92 2.47 -12.04
C LEU A 102 4.43 2.32 -12.05
N TRP A 103 4.88 1.16 -12.46
CA TRP A 103 6.26 0.90 -12.84
C TRP A 103 6.43 1.06 -14.35
N ALA A 104 7.52 1.70 -14.77
CA ALA A 104 7.85 1.82 -16.18
C ALA A 104 9.32 1.51 -16.43
N ARG A 105 9.59 0.91 -17.59
CA ARG A 105 10.93 0.61 -18.07
C ARG A 105 11.54 1.84 -18.74
N ASN A 106 12.73 2.22 -18.30
CA ASN A 106 13.53 3.26 -18.91
C ASN A 106 14.89 2.64 -19.33
N GLY A 107 15.01 2.28 -20.59
CA GLY A 107 16.17 1.52 -21.09
C GLY A 107 16.27 0.13 -20.44
N SER A 108 17.37 -0.14 -19.75
CA SER A 108 17.61 -1.41 -19.04
C SER A 108 17.16 -1.39 -17.59
N VAL A 109 16.74 -0.25 -17.06
CA VAL A 109 16.31 -0.07 -15.66
C VAL A 109 14.81 0.23 -15.62
N GLY A 110 14.15 -0.27 -14.61
CA GLY A 110 12.74 0.07 -14.35
C GLY A 110 12.62 0.88 -13.06
N GLU A 111 11.63 1.75 -13.02
CA GLU A 111 11.37 2.62 -11.88
C GLU A 111 9.88 2.80 -11.61
N LEU A 112 9.54 3.12 -10.38
CA LEU A 112 8.20 3.54 -10.01
C LEU A 112 8.02 5.00 -10.40
N ILE A 113 7.20 5.26 -11.41
CA ILE A 113 6.97 6.62 -11.96
C ILE A 113 5.72 7.29 -11.42
N ALA A 114 4.79 6.54 -10.85
CA ALA A 114 3.64 7.06 -10.14
C ALA A 114 3.25 6.11 -8.99
N GLY A 115 2.59 6.64 -7.97
CA GLY A 115 2.06 5.84 -6.89
C GLY A 115 1.07 6.63 -6.04
N ALA A 116 0.06 5.91 -5.52
CA ALA A 116 -0.92 6.43 -4.58
C ALA A 116 -1.25 5.38 -3.52
N VAL A 117 -1.35 5.81 -2.29
CA VAL A 117 -1.82 5.05 -1.14
C VAL A 117 -3.01 5.78 -0.56
N ALA A 118 -4.21 5.25 -0.74
CA ALA A 118 -5.41 5.75 -0.08
C ALA A 118 -5.61 5.05 1.26
N LEU A 119 -5.97 5.82 2.28
CA LEU A 119 -6.39 5.36 3.60
C LEU A 119 -7.85 5.80 3.80
N PRO A 120 -8.81 5.06 3.25
CA PRO A 120 -10.18 5.55 3.12
C PRO A 120 -10.84 5.85 4.47
N ALA A 121 -10.63 5.00 5.48
CA ALA A 121 -11.17 5.20 6.81
C ALA A 121 -10.55 6.39 7.58
N GLN A 122 -9.48 6.99 7.03
CA GLN A 122 -8.85 8.20 7.56
C GLN A 122 -9.14 9.42 6.66
N GLY A 123 -9.81 9.25 5.52
CA GLY A 123 -10.10 10.32 4.55
C GLY A 123 -8.86 10.90 3.86
N ILE A 124 -7.80 10.10 3.68
CA ILE A 124 -6.49 10.56 3.18
C ILE A 124 -6.08 9.74 1.96
N THR A 125 -5.55 10.42 0.94
CA THR A 125 -4.81 9.80 -0.16
C THR A 125 -3.46 10.47 -0.30
N LEU A 126 -2.38 9.71 -0.14
CA LEU A 126 -1.02 10.14 -0.43
C LEU A 126 -0.69 9.74 -1.86
N ALA A 127 -0.23 10.69 -2.68
CA ALA A 127 0.05 10.42 -4.09
C ALA A 127 1.24 11.23 -4.60
N THR A 128 2.03 10.59 -5.46
CA THR A 128 3.07 11.29 -6.24
C THR A 128 2.43 12.32 -7.19
N PRO A 129 3.16 13.33 -7.69
CA PRO A 129 4.59 13.54 -7.51
C PRO A 129 4.94 14.29 -6.23
N VAL A 130 4.00 14.84 -5.49
CA VAL A 130 4.26 15.70 -4.34
C VAL A 130 3.56 15.15 -3.10
N VAL A 131 4.35 14.72 -2.16
CA VAL A 131 3.89 14.29 -0.83
C VAL A 131 4.59 15.17 0.20
N ALA A 132 3.84 15.69 1.17
CA ALA A 132 4.43 16.50 2.23
C ALA A 132 5.47 15.69 3.02
N ALA A 133 6.62 16.31 3.28
CA ALA A 133 7.66 15.69 4.11
C ALA A 133 7.15 15.49 5.55
N PRO A 134 7.56 14.42 6.22
CA PRO A 134 7.20 14.21 7.62
C PRO A 134 7.79 15.30 8.52
N PRO A 135 7.18 15.56 9.68
CA PRO A 135 7.79 16.42 10.70
C PRO A 135 9.09 15.79 11.22
N ALA A 136 9.89 16.60 11.91
CA ALA A 136 11.12 16.11 12.54
C ALA A 136 10.80 14.96 13.52
N ALA A 137 11.64 13.92 13.48
CA ALA A 137 11.49 12.78 14.37
C ALA A 137 11.67 13.19 15.85
N PRO A 138 10.92 12.60 16.79
CA PRO A 138 11.09 12.85 18.22
C PRO A 138 12.40 12.25 18.74
N GLN A 139 12.78 12.63 19.95
CA GLN A 139 13.99 12.11 20.60
C GLN A 139 13.93 10.58 20.79
N VAL A 140 12.75 10.04 21.06
CA VAL A 140 12.50 8.59 21.18
C VAL A 140 11.78 8.11 19.92
N PRO A 141 12.45 7.39 19.02
CA PRO A 141 11.84 6.96 17.75
C PRO A 141 10.72 5.95 17.95
N ARG A 142 9.68 6.08 17.14
CA ARG A 142 8.54 5.16 17.07
C ARG A 142 8.73 4.24 15.86
N ILE A 143 8.90 2.94 16.13
CA ILE A 143 9.12 1.92 15.10
C ILE A 143 7.78 1.23 14.86
N VAL A 144 7.19 1.45 13.68
CA VAL A 144 5.93 0.80 13.32
C VAL A 144 6.18 -0.62 12.83
N VAL A 145 5.38 -1.56 13.34
CA VAL A 145 5.51 -2.99 13.08
C VAL A 145 4.15 -3.62 12.79
N SER A 146 4.17 -4.81 12.20
CA SER A 146 2.94 -5.60 12.07
C SER A 146 2.40 -5.97 13.45
N ARG A 147 1.13 -5.68 13.71
CA ARG A 147 0.47 -6.04 14.98
C ARG A 147 0.35 -7.55 15.19
N THR A 148 0.37 -8.33 14.12
CA THR A 148 0.14 -9.78 14.19
C THR A 148 1.41 -10.60 13.98
N ARG A 149 2.40 -10.03 13.26
CA ARG A 149 3.65 -10.71 12.90
C ARG A 149 4.81 -9.71 12.91
N PRO A 150 5.15 -9.12 14.08
CA PRO A 150 6.29 -8.22 14.16
C PRO A 150 7.58 -8.98 13.82
N PRO A 151 8.40 -8.52 12.86
CA PRO A 151 9.61 -9.23 12.49
C PRO A 151 10.67 -9.09 13.60
N ALA A 152 11.46 -10.15 13.82
CA ALA A 152 12.50 -10.17 14.86
C ALA A 152 13.52 -9.02 14.71
N ILE A 153 13.79 -8.58 13.48
CA ILE A 153 14.69 -7.45 13.22
C ILE A 153 14.14 -6.13 13.80
N ALA A 154 12.83 -5.96 13.86
CA ALA A 154 12.23 -4.75 14.43
C ALA A 154 12.55 -4.61 15.93
N LEU A 155 12.64 -5.73 16.65
CA LEU A 155 13.05 -5.72 18.06
C LEU A 155 14.50 -5.26 18.23
N LYS A 156 15.39 -5.71 17.33
CA LYS A 156 16.81 -5.27 17.32
C LYS A 156 16.93 -3.77 16.98
N VAL A 157 16.14 -3.30 16.01
CA VAL A 157 16.10 -1.86 15.65
C VAL A 157 15.59 -1.02 16.83
N ARG A 158 14.50 -1.46 17.49
CA ARG A 158 13.98 -0.81 18.70
C ARG A 158 15.06 -0.69 19.78
N GLU A 159 15.76 -1.79 20.07
CA GLU A 159 16.81 -1.81 21.08
C GLU A 159 17.96 -0.87 20.72
N LYS A 160 18.46 -0.96 19.48
CA LYS A 160 19.57 -0.12 18.99
C LYS A 160 19.25 1.37 19.00
N LEU A 161 18.01 1.75 18.70
CA LEU A 161 17.55 3.13 18.65
C LEU A 161 16.97 3.61 19.98
N SER A 162 16.87 2.75 20.99
CA SER A 162 16.15 3.03 22.25
C SER A 162 14.72 3.54 22.01
N GLY A 163 14.08 2.99 20.99
CA GLY A 163 12.77 3.39 20.51
C GLY A 163 11.62 2.63 21.14
N VAL A 164 10.39 2.96 20.71
CA VAL A 164 9.16 2.26 21.08
C VAL A 164 8.51 1.61 19.88
N LEU A 165 7.80 0.49 20.08
CA LEU A 165 7.04 -0.16 19.03
C LEU A 165 5.64 0.42 18.92
N VAL A 166 5.16 0.59 17.68
CA VAL A 166 3.78 0.95 17.35
C VAL A 166 3.20 -0.15 16.47
N GLU A 167 2.16 -0.81 16.95
CA GLU A 167 1.54 -1.90 16.22
C GLU A 167 0.46 -1.39 15.27
N MET A 168 0.53 -1.83 14.00
CA MET A 168 -0.41 -1.41 12.95
C MET A 168 -0.61 -2.54 11.92
N GLY A 169 -1.79 -2.61 11.29
CA GLY A 169 -2.06 -3.41 10.11
C GLY A 169 -1.51 -2.77 8.84
N SER A 170 -1.80 -3.36 7.67
CA SER A 170 -1.53 -2.79 6.34
C SER A 170 -0.07 -2.32 6.13
N ALA A 171 0.54 -2.62 5.03
CA ALA A 171 1.87 -2.11 4.67
C ALA A 171 1.80 -0.61 4.34
N GLY A 172 0.78 -0.22 3.54
CA GLY A 172 0.54 1.18 3.19
C GLY A 172 0.21 2.06 4.39
N ALA A 173 -0.61 1.58 5.32
CA ALA A 173 -0.93 2.32 6.54
C ALA A 173 0.32 2.55 7.41
N LYS A 174 1.23 1.56 7.49
CA LYS A 174 2.50 1.71 8.21
C LYS A 174 3.40 2.77 7.56
N VAL A 175 3.58 2.73 6.23
CA VAL A 175 4.37 3.74 5.52
C VAL A 175 3.71 5.12 5.63
N ALA A 176 2.41 5.21 5.46
CA ALA A 176 1.66 6.46 5.64
C ALA A 176 1.82 7.02 7.06
N SER A 177 1.88 6.17 8.09
CA SER A 177 2.10 6.63 9.47
C SER A 177 3.46 7.31 9.65
N VAL A 178 4.49 6.86 8.92
CA VAL A 178 5.82 7.50 8.92
C VAL A 178 5.75 8.86 8.19
N ILE A 179 5.11 8.90 7.02
CA ILE A 179 4.94 10.16 6.27
C ILE A 179 4.16 11.20 7.09
N GLN A 180 3.16 10.77 7.83
CA GLN A 180 2.34 11.63 8.70
C GLN A 180 3.00 11.99 10.03
N GLY A 181 4.20 11.49 10.31
CA GLY A 181 4.88 11.71 11.59
C GLY A 181 4.22 11.05 12.80
N ARG A 182 3.39 10.03 12.58
CA ARG A 182 2.82 9.18 13.65
C ARG A 182 3.77 8.06 14.07
N SER A 183 4.67 7.68 13.18
CA SER A 183 5.81 6.79 13.38
C SER A 183 7.04 7.39 12.72
N ASP A 184 8.21 6.81 12.94
CA ASP A 184 9.47 7.37 12.45
C ASP A 184 10.27 6.35 11.61
N VAL A 185 10.06 5.06 11.86
CA VAL A 185 10.75 3.97 11.17
C VAL A 185 9.77 2.84 10.91
N TYR A 186 9.78 2.32 9.67
CA TYR A 186 9.10 1.08 9.32
C TYR A 186 10.15 0.05 8.84
N VAL A 187 10.17 -1.11 9.48
CA VAL A 187 11.04 -2.23 9.11
C VAL A 187 10.20 -3.46 8.87
N HIS A 188 10.38 -4.05 7.68
CA HIS A 188 9.75 -5.31 7.31
C HIS A 188 10.80 -6.36 6.94
N ALA A 189 10.53 -7.63 7.22
CA ALA A 189 11.38 -8.74 6.85
C ALA A 189 10.56 -9.95 6.40
N GLY A 190 10.71 -10.30 5.12
CA GLY A 190 10.09 -11.45 4.47
C GLY A 190 8.59 -11.30 4.16
N GLY A 191 8.13 -12.02 3.15
CA GLY A 191 6.70 -12.17 2.85
C GLY A 191 5.97 -10.92 2.38
N GLN A 192 6.64 -9.96 1.76
CA GLN A 192 5.99 -8.88 1.00
C GLN A 192 6.11 -9.15 -0.50
N TYR A 193 5.00 -8.93 -1.18
CA TYR A 193 4.92 -8.93 -2.63
C TYR A 193 5.11 -7.51 -3.20
N GLU A 194 5.14 -7.39 -4.52
CA GLU A 194 5.30 -6.10 -5.21
C GLU A 194 4.16 -5.13 -4.87
N TRP A 195 2.92 -5.60 -4.79
CA TRP A 195 1.75 -4.80 -4.49
C TRP A 195 1.73 -4.26 -3.05
N ASP A 196 2.32 -4.97 -2.07
CA ASP A 196 2.50 -4.45 -0.71
C ASP A 196 3.45 -3.25 -0.64
N SER A 197 4.39 -3.13 -1.60
CA SER A 197 5.51 -2.19 -1.48
C SER A 197 5.57 -1.12 -2.56
N ALA A 198 5.08 -1.36 -3.78
CA ALA A 198 5.27 -0.45 -4.90
C ALA A 198 4.70 0.96 -4.63
N ALA A 199 3.43 1.08 -4.34
CA ALA A 199 2.81 2.37 -4.05
C ALA A 199 3.34 3.01 -2.75
N PRO A 200 3.47 2.27 -1.63
CA PRO A 200 4.08 2.79 -0.41
C PRO A 200 5.49 3.35 -0.61
N VAL A 201 6.35 2.66 -1.36
CA VAL A 201 7.71 3.14 -1.67
C VAL A 201 7.68 4.39 -2.54
N ALA A 202 6.80 4.44 -3.56
CA ALA A 202 6.68 5.61 -4.42
C ALA A 202 6.30 6.88 -3.63
N VAL A 203 5.28 6.79 -2.75
CA VAL A 203 4.85 7.94 -1.94
C VAL A 203 5.87 8.30 -0.85
N ALA A 204 6.56 7.31 -0.26
CA ALA A 204 7.62 7.57 0.72
C ALA A 204 8.81 8.33 0.10
N ARG A 205 9.24 7.94 -1.10
CA ARG A 205 10.29 8.65 -1.84
C ARG A 205 9.86 10.06 -2.22
N ALA A 206 8.63 10.24 -2.65
CA ALA A 206 8.06 11.57 -2.94
C ALA A 206 8.00 12.47 -1.70
N ALA A 207 7.87 11.89 -0.50
CA ALA A 207 7.95 12.60 0.78
C ALA A 207 9.41 12.85 1.26
N GLY A 208 10.42 12.45 0.49
CA GLY A 208 11.83 12.61 0.84
C GLY A 208 12.36 11.57 1.85
N LEU A 209 11.63 10.48 2.08
CA LEU A 209 12.05 9.42 2.97
C LEU A 209 13.01 8.44 2.29
N HIS A 210 13.94 7.90 3.08
CA HIS A 210 14.80 6.81 2.64
C HIS A 210 14.00 5.51 2.52
N THR A 211 14.18 4.79 1.42
CA THR A 211 13.63 3.45 1.20
C THR A 211 14.70 2.55 0.61
N SER A 212 14.90 1.37 1.19
CA SER A 212 15.85 0.37 0.70
C SER A 212 15.38 -1.05 1.04
N ARG A 213 16.04 -2.05 0.48
CA ARG A 213 16.02 -3.40 1.03
C ARG A 213 16.79 -3.42 2.36
N ILE A 214 16.64 -4.50 3.15
CA ILE A 214 17.31 -4.64 4.47
C ILE A 214 18.83 -4.71 4.35
N ASP A 215 19.31 -5.18 3.24
CA ASP A 215 20.73 -5.30 2.90
C ASP A 215 21.33 -4.04 2.22
N GLY A 216 20.54 -3.00 2.03
CA GLY A 216 20.97 -1.70 1.49
C GLY A 216 20.53 -1.41 0.07
#